data_a3e8e6cd0d82bf799114a8f2c93ed50a
#
_entry.id   a3e8e6cd0d82bf799114a8f2c93ed50a
#
_cell.length_a   1.000
_cell.length_b   1.000
_cell.length_c   1.000
_cell.angle_alpha   90.00
_cell.angle_beta   90.00
_cell.angle_gamma   90.00
#
_symmetry.space_group_name_H-M   'P 1'
#
loop_
_entity.id
_entity.type
_entity.pdbx_description
1 polymer ?
#
loop_
_entity_poly.entity_id
_entity_poly.type
_entity_poly.pdbx_seq_one_letter_code
_entity_poly.pdbx_strand_id
1 'polypeptide(L)'
;MSEFIKGCGHTAFRVSDMEASVKFYHEALGFEKAFEIADDKGNPWIVYMYIGNGQFIELFYGNKNGEKARGSIGYEHLCLETLDIHKTADNIVKTGNPLDASPDIKNDGNWQCWTHDPDGNRIEIMQMNPDSLQLNYIKSQN
;
A
#
# COMPACT_ATOMS: atom_id res chain seq x y z
N MET A 1 21.07 8.09 10.49
CA MET A 1 20.18 6.93 10.77
C MET A 1 19.72 7.00 12.22
N SER A 2 18.50 6.53 12.53
CA SER A 2 18.07 6.42 13.94
C SER A 2 18.93 5.41 14.68
N GLU A 3 19.31 5.73 15.92
CA GLU A 3 20.03 4.78 16.79
C GLU A 3 19.11 3.69 17.34
N PHE A 4 17.81 3.91 17.33
CA PHE A 4 16.82 3.04 17.98
C PHE A 4 15.87 2.36 16.99
N ILE A 5 15.54 3.01 15.87
CA ILE A 5 14.55 2.52 14.90
C ILE A 5 15.27 2.11 13.61
N LYS A 6 15.13 0.84 13.25
CA LYS A 6 15.73 0.28 12.04
C LYS A 6 14.94 0.66 10.76
N GLY A 7 13.61 0.76 10.86
CA GLY A 7 12.73 1.06 9.73
C GLY A 7 11.27 0.80 10.06
N CYS A 8 10.40 0.92 9.06
CA CYS A 8 9.02 0.51 9.18
C CYS A 8 8.92 -1.02 9.11
N GLY A 9 8.22 -1.65 10.04
CA GLY A 9 8.04 -3.10 10.07
C GLY A 9 6.90 -3.57 9.17
N HIS A 10 5.72 -2.99 9.35
CA HIS A 10 4.53 -3.23 8.51
C HIS A 10 3.56 -2.06 8.65
N THR A 11 2.57 -2.04 7.77
CA THR A 11 1.37 -1.19 7.87
C THR A 11 0.16 -2.09 8.00
N ALA A 12 -0.80 -1.72 8.83
CA ALA A 12 -1.99 -2.53 9.11
C ALA A 12 -3.27 -1.81 8.68
N PHE A 13 -4.19 -2.56 8.08
CA PHE A 13 -5.52 -2.12 7.66
C PHE A 13 -6.59 -3.02 8.26
N ARG A 14 -7.72 -2.46 8.64
CA ARG A 14 -8.92 -3.22 8.93
C ARG A 14 -9.81 -3.18 7.70
N VAL A 15 -10.15 -4.35 7.16
CA VAL A 15 -10.88 -4.48 5.88
C VAL A 15 -12.29 -5.02 6.10
N SER A 16 -13.23 -4.54 5.32
CA SER A 16 -14.64 -4.95 5.43
C SER A 16 -14.88 -6.32 4.80
N ASP A 17 -14.14 -6.65 3.73
CA ASP A 17 -14.21 -7.91 3.00
C ASP A 17 -12.79 -8.43 2.74
N MET A 18 -12.39 -9.48 3.48
CA MET A 18 -11.04 -10.02 3.41
C MET A 18 -10.74 -10.65 2.05
N GLU A 19 -11.69 -11.35 1.46
CA GLU A 19 -11.49 -12.02 0.16
C GLU A 19 -11.28 -10.97 -0.95
N ALA A 20 -12.12 -9.94 -0.99
CA ALA A 20 -11.98 -8.84 -1.94
C ALA A 20 -10.66 -8.09 -1.76
N SER A 21 -10.24 -7.86 -0.50
CA SER A 21 -8.98 -7.17 -0.20
C SER A 21 -7.76 -7.99 -0.61
N VAL A 22 -7.71 -9.28 -0.23
CA VAL A 22 -6.61 -10.19 -0.63
C VAL A 22 -6.52 -10.27 -2.15
N LYS A 23 -7.65 -10.39 -2.85
CA LYS A 23 -7.69 -10.41 -4.32
C LYS A 23 -7.11 -9.12 -4.91
N PHE A 24 -7.53 -7.97 -4.41
CA PHE A 24 -7.01 -6.67 -4.88
C PHE A 24 -5.49 -6.56 -4.69
N TYR A 25 -4.98 -6.80 -3.48
CA TYR A 25 -3.55 -6.68 -3.20
C TYR A 25 -2.71 -7.69 -3.99
N HIS A 26 -3.26 -8.88 -4.25
CA HIS A 26 -2.58 -9.91 -5.06
C HIS A 26 -2.63 -9.58 -6.57
N GLU A 27 -3.82 -9.41 -7.15
CA GLU A 27 -3.97 -9.26 -8.60
C GLU A 27 -3.52 -7.90 -9.13
N ALA A 28 -3.89 -6.81 -8.44
CA ALA A 28 -3.57 -5.45 -8.88
C ALA A 28 -2.13 -5.03 -8.55
N LEU A 29 -1.64 -5.40 -7.35
CA LEU A 29 -0.35 -4.93 -6.83
C LEU A 29 0.73 -6.04 -6.78
N GLY A 30 0.37 -7.29 -7.04
CA GLY A 30 1.32 -8.41 -7.10
C GLY A 30 1.80 -8.89 -5.73
N PHE A 31 1.09 -8.59 -4.65
CA PHE A 31 1.47 -9.05 -3.31
C PHE A 31 1.13 -10.53 -3.14
N GLU A 32 1.92 -11.23 -2.33
CA GLU A 32 1.68 -12.63 -2.03
C GLU A 32 1.02 -12.78 -0.65
N LYS A 33 -0.05 -13.59 -0.55
CA LYS A 33 -0.58 -14.00 0.75
C LYS A 33 0.46 -14.90 1.44
N ALA A 34 1.11 -14.38 2.48
CA ALA A 34 2.20 -15.08 3.15
C ALA A 34 1.67 -16.11 4.16
N PHE A 35 0.83 -15.67 5.08
CA PHE A 35 0.22 -16.51 6.12
C PHE A 35 -0.98 -15.81 6.76
N GLU A 36 -1.68 -16.55 7.60
CA GLU A 36 -2.83 -16.08 8.37
C GLU A 36 -2.64 -16.41 9.84
N ILE A 37 -3.10 -15.54 10.72
CA ILE A 37 -3.09 -15.72 12.17
C ILE A 37 -4.54 -15.78 12.66
N ALA A 38 -4.82 -16.76 13.51
CA ALA A 38 -6.07 -16.84 14.25
C ALA A 38 -5.97 -16.11 15.59
N ASP A 39 -7.12 -15.69 16.13
CA ASP A 39 -7.22 -15.17 17.50
C ASP A 39 -7.10 -16.33 18.54
N ASP A 40 -7.09 -15.99 19.83
CA ASP A 40 -6.97 -16.94 20.93
C ASP A 40 -8.13 -17.97 21.00
N LYS A 41 -9.22 -17.72 20.26
CA LYS A 41 -10.39 -18.60 20.15
C LYS A 41 -10.37 -19.44 18.88
N GLY A 42 -9.35 -19.28 18.03
CA GLY A 42 -9.21 -19.97 16.76
C GLY A 42 -9.99 -19.34 15.59
N ASN A 43 -10.56 -18.13 15.75
CA ASN A 43 -11.23 -17.46 14.65
C ASN A 43 -10.20 -16.76 13.74
N PRO A 44 -10.46 -16.63 12.42
CA PRO A 44 -9.65 -15.84 11.52
C PRO A 44 -9.49 -14.40 12.03
N TRP A 45 -8.26 -13.91 12.08
CA TRP A 45 -7.97 -12.59 12.66
C TRP A 45 -7.15 -11.66 11.76
N ILE A 46 -6.00 -12.12 11.25
CA ILE A 46 -5.09 -11.31 10.44
C ILE A 46 -4.59 -12.11 9.25
N VAL A 47 -4.58 -11.50 8.07
CA VAL A 47 -3.88 -12.01 6.88
C VAL A 47 -2.66 -11.14 6.62
N TYR A 48 -1.49 -11.75 6.47
CA TYR A 48 -0.25 -11.08 6.09
C TYR A 48 -0.03 -11.17 4.58
N MET A 49 0.09 -10.00 3.94
CA MET A 49 0.45 -9.88 2.52
C MET A 49 1.91 -9.45 2.41
N TYR A 50 2.71 -10.21 1.69
CA TYR A 50 4.13 -9.93 1.47
C TYR A 50 4.31 -9.01 0.25
N ILE A 51 4.97 -7.86 0.45
CA ILE A 51 5.26 -6.88 -0.60
C ILE A 51 6.57 -7.23 -1.32
N GLY A 52 7.55 -7.72 -0.59
CA GLY A 52 8.93 -7.91 -1.01
C GLY A 52 9.92 -7.26 -0.04
N ASN A 53 11.20 -7.57 -0.15
CA ASN A 53 12.26 -6.98 0.67
C ASN A 53 12.04 -7.04 2.20
N GLY A 54 11.35 -8.07 2.67
CA GLY A 54 11.02 -8.23 4.09
C GLY A 54 9.88 -7.33 4.59
N GLN A 55 9.11 -6.71 3.70
CA GLN A 55 8.01 -5.82 4.07
C GLN A 55 6.66 -6.51 3.89
N PHE A 56 5.72 -6.16 4.79
CA PHE A 56 4.38 -6.73 4.83
C PHE A 56 3.34 -5.63 5.04
N ILE A 57 2.12 -5.93 4.61
CA ILE A 57 0.92 -5.32 5.17
C ILE A 57 0.12 -6.38 5.92
N GLU A 58 -0.58 -5.95 6.96
CA GLU A 58 -1.52 -6.77 7.72
C GLU A 58 -2.95 -6.36 7.40
N LEU A 59 -3.76 -7.33 7.04
CA LEU A 59 -5.19 -7.15 6.83
C LEU A 59 -5.95 -7.79 7.99
N PHE A 60 -6.59 -6.95 8.81
CA PHE A 60 -7.43 -7.40 9.92
C PHE A 60 -8.86 -7.62 9.45
N TYR A 61 -9.46 -8.72 9.85
CA TYR A 61 -10.90 -8.93 9.63
C TYR A 61 -11.70 -7.84 10.34
N GLY A 62 -12.52 -7.13 9.58
CA GLY A 62 -13.38 -6.05 10.04
C GLY A 62 -14.87 -6.38 9.89
N ASN A 63 -15.70 -5.37 10.04
CA ASN A 63 -17.14 -5.47 9.89
C ASN A 63 -17.57 -4.83 8.56
N LYS A 64 -18.36 -5.53 7.74
CA LYS A 64 -18.89 -5.03 6.46
C LYS A 64 -19.70 -3.73 6.58
N ASN A 65 -20.21 -3.42 7.78
CA ASN A 65 -20.97 -2.21 8.07
C ASN A 65 -20.13 -1.12 8.77
N GLY A 66 -18.80 -1.32 8.86
CA GLY A 66 -17.90 -0.33 9.47
C GLY A 66 -17.81 0.94 8.61
N GLU A 67 -18.14 2.10 9.21
CA GLU A 67 -17.95 3.39 8.55
C GLU A 67 -16.49 3.84 8.69
N LYS A 68 -15.96 4.41 7.60
CA LYS A 68 -14.63 5.00 7.57
C LYS A 68 -14.77 6.52 7.65
N ALA A 69 -14.24 7.12 8.70
CA ALA A 69 -14.16 8.58 8.80
C ALA A 69 -13.10 9.10 7.80
N ARG A 70 -13.53 9.85 6.79
CA ARG A 70 -12.64 10.54 5.85
C ARG A 70 -12.34 11.96 6.35
N GLY A 71 -11.07 12.40 6.18
CA GLY A 71 -10.66 13.76 6.50
C GLY A 71 -10.44 14.03 7.99
N SER A 72 -10.42 13.02 8.84
CA SER A 72 -9.99 13.15 10.24
C SER A 72 -8.47 13.15 10.35
N ILE A 73 -7.93 13.72 11.43
CA ILE A 73 -6.50 13.60 11.76
C ILE A 73 -6.15 12.13 11.93
N GLY A 74 -5.15 11.63 11.17
CA GLY A 74 -4.71 10.24 11.24
C GLY A 74 -4.04 9.77 9.95
N TYR A 75 -4.28 8.53 9.61
CA TYR A 75 -3.75 7.91 8.40
C TYR A 75 -4.29 8.60 7.12
N GLU A 76 -3.40 8.94 6.19
CA GLU A 76 -3.75 9.56 4.90
C GLU A 76 -3.68 8.56 3.74
N HIS A 77 -2.55 7.91 3.52
CA HIS A 77 -2.38 6.94 2.45
C HIS A 77 -1.19 5.99 2.69
N LEU A 78 -1.17 4.89 1.95
CA LEU A 78 -0.01 4.03 1.76
C LEU A 78 0.70 4.46 0.48
N CYS A 79 2.01 4.68 0.54
CA CYS A 79 2.84 4.87 -0.66
C CYS A 79 3.66 3.60 -0.93
N LEU A 80 3.60 3.13 -2.17
CA LEU A 80 4.33 1.97 -2.68
C LEU A 80 5.27 2.41 -3.80
N GLU A 81 6.55 2.08 -3.67
CA GLU A 81 7.52 2.35 -4.72
C GLU A 81 7.49 1.26 -5.80
N THR A 82 7.50 1.67 -7.06
CA THR A 82 7.60 0.80 -8.23
C THR A 82 8.81 1.15 -9.10
N LEU A 83 9.27 0.17 -9.87
CA LEU A 83 10.32 0.38 -10.88
C LEU A 83 9.79 0.95 -12.20
N ASP A 84 8.48 0.78 -12.49
CA ASP A 84 7.84 1.24 -13.72
C ASP A 84 6.38 1.61 -13.43
N ILE A 85 6.13 2.90 -13.32
CA ILE A 85 4.81 3.41 -12.94
C ILE A 85 3.75 3.17 -14.01
N HIS A 86 4.11 3.25 -15.29
CA HIS A 86 3.17 3.04 -16.38
C HIS A 86 2.72 1.58 -16.43
N LYS A 87 3.68 0.65 -16.33
CA LYS A 87 3.39 -0.79 -16.30
C LYS A 87 2.53 -1.17 -15.08
N THR A 88 2.81 -0.58 -13.92
CA THR A 88 2.02 -0.83 -12.71
C THR A 88 0.60 -0.27 -12.86
N ALA A 89 0.46 0.95 -13.36
CA ALA A 89 -0.84 1.56 -13.61
C ALA A 89 -1.68 0.75 -14.61
N ASP A 90 -1.05 0.28 -15.72
CA ASP A 90 -1.70 -0.57 -16.71
C ASP A 90 -2.17 -1.90 -16.11
N ASN A 91 -1.38 -2.51 -15.21
CA ASN A 91 -1.79 -3.74 -14.53
C ASN A 91 -2.98 -3.52 -13.60
N ILE A 92 -2.99 -2.43 -12.83
CA ILE A 92 -4.12 -2.07 -11.96
C ILE A 92 -5.41 -1.98 -12.80
N VAL A 93 -5.39 -1.25 -13.92
CA VAL A 93 -6.55 -1.12 -14.81
C VAL A 93 -6.92 -2.45 -15.45
N LYS A 94 -5.96 -3.23 -15.91
CA LYS A 94 -6.18 -4.54 -16.53
C LYS A 94 -6.85 -5.54 -15.60
N THR A 95 -6.62 -5.43 -14.30
CA THR A 95 -7.26 -6.27 -13.27
C THR A 95 -8.64 -5.77 -12.85
N GLY A 96 -9.15 -4.72 -13.51
CA GLY A 96 -10.50 -4.17 -13.30
C GLY A 96 -10.58 -3.18 -12.14
N ASN A 97 -9.45 -2.69 -11.64
CA ASN A 97 -9.41 -1.69 -10.57
C ASN A 97 -9.22 -0.27 -11.14
N PRO A 98 -9.80 0.77 -10.52
CA PRO A 98 -9.70 2.12 -11.03
C PRO A 98 -8.37 2.77 -10.67
N LEU A 99 -7.95 3.74 -11.49
CA LEU A 99 -7.00 4.76 -11.08
C LEU A 99 -7.78 6.02 -10.68
N ASP A 100 -7.48 6.55 -9.49
CA ASP A 100 -7.99 7.85 -9.04
C ASP A 100 -7.25 9.01 -9.71
N ALA A 101 -5.98 8.77 -10.08
CA ALA A 101 -5.16 9.66 -10.89
C ALA A 101 -4.16 8.86 -11.72
N SER A 102 -4.03 9.22 -13.00
CA SER A 102 -3.06 8.63 -13.93
C SER A 102 -1.62 9.06 -13.59
N PRO A 103 -0.60 8.31 -14.08
CA PRO A 103 0.80 8.66 -13.88
C PRO A 103 1.15 10.08 -14.32
N ASP A 104 1.75 10.85 -13.43
CA ASP A 104 2.20 12.23 -13.65
C ASP A 104 3.33 12.59 -12.68
N ILE A 105 4.18 13.57 -13.02
CA ILE A 105 5.23 14.08 -12.13
C ILE A 105 4.64 15.13 -11.20
N LYS A 106 4.89 14.99 -9.91
CA LYS A 106 4.37 15.90 -8.88
C LYS A 106 5.43 16.82 -8.29
N ASN A 107 5.04 17.66 -7.32
CA ASN A 107 5.88 18.74 -6.78
C ASN A 107 7.16 18.26 -6.08
N ASP A 108 7.20 17.00 -5.62
CA ASP A 108 8.40 16.37 -5.06
C ASP A 108 9.38 15.87 -6.13
N GLY A 109 8.98 15.94 -7.41
CA GLY A 109 9.75 15.51 -8.56
C GLY A 109 9.60 14.03 -8.92
N ASN A 110 8.82 13.25 -8.19
CA ASN A 110 8.56 11.84 -8.47
C ASN A 110 7.39 11.67 -9.43
N TRP A 111 7.41 10.56 -10.16
CA TRP A 111 6.22 10.05 -10.82
C TRP A 111 5.27 9.47 -9.77
N GLN A 112 3.98 9.79 -9.89
CA GLN A 112 2.94 9.29 -9.01
C GLN A 112 1.70 8.92 -9.82
N CYS A 113 1.02 7.83 -9.42
CA CYS A 113 -0.37 7.57 -9.75
C CYS A 113 -1.11 7.10 -8.51
N TRP A 114 -2.44 7.16 -8.53
CA TRP A 114 -3.25 6.90 -7.36
C TRP A 114 -4.32 5.87 -7.66
N THR A 115 -4.56 5.01 -6.71
CA THR A 115 -5.67 4.04 -6.67
C THR A 115 -6.19 3.92 -5.25
N HIS A 116 -7.13 3.04 -5.01
CA HIS A 116 -7.62 2.68 -3.69
C HIS A 116 -7.94 1.19 -3.62
N ASP A 117 -7.87 0.62 -2.43
CA ASP A 117 -8.30 -0.74 -2.17
C ASP A 117 -9.84 -0.84 -2.11
N PRO A 118 -10.45 -2.05 -1.99
CA PRO A 118 -11.90 -2.21 -1.93
C PRO A 118 -12.59 -1.45 -0.79
N ASP A 119 -11.87 -1.09 0.26
CA ASP A 119 -12.37 -0.29 1.37
C ASP A 119 -12.13 1.22 1.19
N GLY A 120 -11.58 1.64 0.04
CA GLY A 120 -11.27 3.03 -0.26
C GLY A 120 -10.05 3.55 0.49
N ASN A 121 -9.14 2.68 0.97
CA ASN A 121 -7.84 3.11 1.46
C ASN A 121 -7.02 3.63 0.29
N ARG A 122 -6.60 4.89 0.36
CA ARG A 122 -5.82 5.52 -0.71
C ARG A 122 -4.44 4.90 -0.80
N ILE A 123 -4.02 4.61 -2.01
CA ILE A 123 -2.71 4.03 -2.33
C ILE A 123 -2.05 4.90 -3.38
N GLU A 124 -0.91 5.46 -3.03
CA GLU A 124 0.01 6.11 -3.94
C GLU A 124 0.95 5.06 -4.53
N ILE A 125 1.08 5.02 -5.84
CA ILE A 125 2.15 4.31 -6.52
C ILE A 125 3.16 5.35 -6.97
N MET A 126 4.40 5.24 -6.52
CA MET A 126 5.46 6.19 -6.78
C MET A 126 6.61 5.51 -7.51
N GLN A 127 7.14 6.16 -8.54
CA GLN A 127 8.44 5.82 -9.11
C GLN A 127 9.41 6.94 -8.82
N MET A 128 10.49 6.60 -8.10
CA MET A 128 11.50 7.58 -7.71
C MET A 128 12.26 8.10 -8.93
N ASN A 129 12.26 9.43 -9.09
CA ASN A 129 12.96 10.09 -10.19
C ASN A 129 14.39 10.50 -9.74
N PRO A 130 15.39 10.40 -10.62
CA PRO A 130 16.80 10.75 -10.30
C PRO A 130 17.00 12.14 -9.68
N ASP A 131 16.14 13.10 -10.00
CA ASP A 131 16.24 14.50 -9.55
C ASP A 131 15.17 14.85 -8.49
N SER A 132 14.45 13.85 -7.94
CA SER A 132 13.43 14.06 -6.92
C SER A 132 14.02 14.57 -5.59
N LEU A 133 13.20 15.27 -4.81
CA LEU A 133 13.60 15.78 -3.49
C LEU A 133 14.01 14.63 -2.55
N GLN A 134 13.30 13.53 -2.57
CA GLN A 134 13.58 12.35 -1.74
C GLN A 134 14.93 11.72 -2.10
N LEU A 135 15.18 11.47 -3.39
CA LEU A 135 16.44 10.84 -3.81
C LEU A 135 17.63 11.76 -3.61
N ASN A 136 17.48 13.08 -3.81
CA ASN A 136 18.53 14.05 -3.52
C ASN A 136 18.85 14.07 -2.02
N TYR A 137 17.85 14.01 -1.14
CA TYR A 137 18.09 13.89 0.29
C TYR A 137 18.81 12.60 0.64
N ILE A 138 18.37 11.45 0.13
CA ILE A 138 19.02 10.14 0.36
C ILE A 138 20.50 10.18 -0.05
N LYS A 139 20.80 10.74 -1.23
CA LYS A 139 22.17 10.88 -1.73
C LYS A 139 23.04 11.78 -0.81
N SER A 140 22.44 12.79 -0.19
CA SER A 140 23.14 13.70 0.72
C SER A 140 23.50 13.07 2.08
N GLN A 141 22.94 11.88 2.41
CA GLN A 141 23.22 11.17 3.67
C GLN A 141 24.36 10.15 3.54
N ASN A 142 24.85 9.89 2.33
CA ASN A 142 25.96 8.98 2.01
C ASN A 142 27.21 9.77 1.67
#